data_fb31c941eb18d8e75639f8d20599a946
#
_entry.id   fb31c941eb18d8e75639f8d20599a946
#
_cell.length_a   1.000
_cell.length_b   1.000
_cell.length_c   1.000
_cell.angle_alpha   90.00
_cell.angle_beta   90.00
_cell.angle_gamma   90.00
#
_symmetry.space_group_name_H-M   'P 1'
#
loop_
_entity.id
_entity.type
_entity.pdbx_description
1 polymer ?
#
loop_
_entity_poly.entity_id
_entity_poly.type
_entity_poly.pdbx_seq_one_letter_code
_entity_poly.pdbx_strand_id
1 'polypeptide(L)'
;FFIFDKNGFVINKNMLDEINSHLSKLKCKSIVIPDYFINQASDLDTITQFNDKFIFAYKDGTGSSIEPNQIEYYLTIIRNIIPDFNPTVYGPGEDIKTLFQDSDFHPEINYKNFVEKNFDKLPNFFKFKPSLKNISAKLDITKNEIFAFVASCIIIFSTPLVLINNNNKTAKDYENATFSVFKKIDNNIKRVVAPRNQIDEILKQLPNVNME
;
A
#
# COMPACT_ATOMS: atom_id res chain seq x y z
N PHE A 1 16.40 -12.25 2.92
CA PHE A 1 17.57 -12.00 2.09
C PHE A 1 17.23 -10.96 1.04
N PHE A 2 18.05 -9.93 0.90
CA PHE A 2 17.93 -8.87 -0.09
C PHE A 2 19.24 -8.77 -0.86
N ILE A 3 19.14 -8.44 -2.15
CA ILE A 3 20.30 -8.15 -2.99
C ILE A 3 20.15 -6.71 -3.46
N PHE A 4 21.19 -5.94 -3.28
CA PHE A 4 21.29 -4.59 -3.81
C PHE A 4 22.67 -4.41 -4.41
N ASP A 5 22.72 -4.05 -5.68
CA ASP A 5 23.94 -4.05 -6.49
C ASP A 5 24.63 -5.43 -6.42
N LYS A 6 25.88 -5.50 -5.96
CA LYS A 6 26.65 -6.73 -5.79
C LYS A 6 26.56 -7.33 -4.38
N ASN A 7 25.90 -6.62 -3.45
CA ASN A 7 25.86 -6.97 -2.04
C ASN A 7 24.57 -7.70 -1.66
N GLY A 8 24.72 -8.76 -0.87
CA GLY A 8 23.62 -9.51 -0.29
C GLY A 8 23.43 -9.12 1.19
N PHE A 9 22.19 -8.88 1.60
CA PHE A 9 21.84 -8.49 2.97
C PHE A 9 20.99 -9.56 3.63
N VAL A 10 21.37 -9.94 4.83
CA VAL A 10 20.57 -10.80 5.71
C VAL A 10 20.00 -9.95 6.83
N ILE A 11 18.67 -9.83 6.85
CA ILE A 11 17.97 -9.00 7.82
C ILE A 11 17.03 -9.87 8.63
N ASN A 12 16.97 -9.62 9.94
CA ASN A 12 15.99 -10.29 10.79
C ASN A 12 14.57 -9.93 10.33
N LYS A 13 13.82 -10.95 9.92
CA LYS A 13 12.49 -10.79 9.36
C LYS A 13 11.52 -10.13 10.34
N ASN A 14 11.54 -10.55 11.60
CA ASN A 14 10.60 -10.02 12.60
C ASN A 14 10.85 -8.53 12.86
N MET A 15 12.12 -8.14 12.99
CA MET A 15 12.51 -6.75 13.14
C MET A 15 12.11 -5.90 11.93
N LEU A 16 12.37 -6.38 10.73
CA LEU A 16 11.99 -5.67 9.50
C LEU A 16 10.47 -5.55 9.37
N ASP A 17 9.74 -6.59 9.76
CA ASP A 17 8.28 -6.60 9.74
C ASP A 17 7.68 -5.61 10.73
N GLU A 18 8.27 -5.45 11.89
CA GLU A 18 7.87 -4.46 12.89
C GLU A 18 8.13 -3.03 12.38
N ILE A 19 9.33 -2.76 11.88
CA ILE A 19 9.70 -1.47 11.29
C ILE A 19 8.74 -1.12 10.13
N ASN A 20 8.50 -2.04 9.20
CA ASN A 20 7.59 -1.83 8.08
C ASN A 20 6.15 -1.55 8.53
N SER A 21 5.70 -2.21 9.60
CA SER A 21 4.38 -1.95 10.19
C SER A 21 4.25 -0.54 10.75
N HIS A 22 5.29 -0.06 11.44
CA HIS A 22 5.31 1.29 11.97
C HIS A 22 5.39 2.35 10.86
N LEU A 23 6.31 2.19 9.91
CA LEU A 23 6.51 3.13 8.81
C LEU A 23 5.32 3.19 7.85
N SER A 24 4.60 2.07 7.69
CA SER A 24 3.40 2.03 6.83
C SER A 24 2.26 2.92 7.31
N LYS A 25 2.30 3.36 8.58
CA LYS A 25 1.32 4.30 9.15
C LYS A 25 1.67 5.77 8.90
N LEU A 26 2.91 6.05 8.50
CA LEU A 26 3.37 7.41 8.27
C LEU A 26 2.87 7.94 6.94
N LYS A 27 2.53 9.23 6.90
CA LYS A 27 2.07 9.92 5.69
C LYS A 27 3.21 10.30 4.73
N CYS A 28 4.47 10.17 5.17
CA CYS A 28 5.64 10.51 4.39
C CYS A 28 6.17 9.33 3.57
N LYS A 29 7.00 9.65 2.57
CA LYS A 29 7.81 8.67 1.85
C LYS A 29 8.86 8.13 2.82
N SER A 30 8.94 6.82 2.97
CA SER A 30 9.82 6.17 3.95
C SER A 30 10.77 5.20 3.24
N ILE A 31 12.00 5.14 3.74
CA ILE A 31 13.00 4.14 3.34
C ILE A 31 13.54 3.43 4.58
N VAL A 32 13.99 2.21 4.39
CA VAL A 32 14.73 1.43 5.39
C VAL A 32 16.05 1.01 4.75
N ILE A 33 17.12 1.51 5.31
CA ILE A 33 18.49 1.25 4.83
C ILE A 33 19.33 0.75 5.99
N PRO A 34 20.40 -0.01 5.75
CA PRO A 34 21.44 -0.22 6.75
C PRO A 34 22.08 1.11 7.15
N ASP A 35 22.42 1.25 8.42
CA ASP A 35 22.97 2.49 8.99
C ASP A 35 24.26 2.96 8.30
N TYR A 36 25.16 2.07 7.94
CA TYR A 36 26.40 2.42 7.26
C TYR A 36 26.22 2.99 5.85
N PHE A 37 25.08 2.79 5.20
CA PHE A 37 24.80 3.43 3.92
C PHE A 37 24.67 4.96 4.00
N ILE A 38 24.44 5.50 5.20
CA ILE A 38 24.35 6.95 5.40
C ILE A 38 25.65 7.65 5.05
N ASN A 39 26.80 6.97 5.15
CA ASN A 39 28.13 7.51 4.88
C ASN A 39 28.80 7.00 3.61
N GLN A 40 28.14 6.12 2.88
CA GLN A 40 28.71 5.46 1.70
C GLN A 40 28.81 6.36 0.45
N ALA A 41 28.57 7.66 0.58
CA ALA A 41 28.62 8.61 -0.53
C ALA A 41 30.07 8.99 -0.96
N SER A 42 31.09 8.47 -0.30
CA SER A 42 32.50 8.71 -0.64
C SER A 42 33.17 7.40 -1.07
N ASP A 43 34.10 7.50 -2.02
CA ASP A 43 35.00 6.40 -2.40
C ASP A 43 36.05 6.10 -1.30
N LEU A 44 35.84 6.59 -0.08
CA LEU A 44 36.72 6.49 1.08
C LEU A 44 36.06 5.69 2.18
N ASP A 45 36.89 5.02 2.97
CA ASP A 45 36.44 4.43 4.23
C ASP A 45 36.02 5.54 5.19
N THR A 46 34.87 5.41 5.83
CA THR A 46 34.34 6.41 6.75
C THR A 46 33.94 5.82 8.08
N ILE A 47 34.07 6.60 9.13
CA ILE A 47 33.58 6.27 10.46
C ILE A 47 32.69 7.41 10.93
N THR A 48 31.51 7.07 11.42
CA THR A 48 30.59 8.05 11.98
C THR A 48 30.18 7.66 13.38
N GLN A 49 30.28 8.60 14.28
CA GLN A 49 29.63 8.46 15.59
C GLN A 49 28.18 8.89 15.47
N PHE A 50 27.28 7.95 15.69
CA PHE A 50 25.83 8.19 15.64
C PHE A 50 25.17 7.62 16.90
N ASN A 51 24.61 8.49 17.71
CA ASN A 51 24.15 8.14 19.06
C ASN A 51 25.27 7.44 19.84
N ASP A 52 24.96 6.27 20.38
CA ASP A 52 25.89 5.46 21.20
C ASP A 52 26.60 4.39 20.34
N LYS A 53 26.81 4.62 19.04
CA LYS A 53 27.46 3.65 18.15
C LYS A 53 28.45 4.31 17.22
N PHE A 54 29.46 3.53 16.81
CA PHE A 54 30.37 3.86 15.73
C PHE A 54 29.96 3.07 14.48
N ILE A 55 29.65 3.78 13.41
CA ILE A 55 29.25 3.21 12.13
C ILE A 55 30.44 3.28 11.19
N PHE A 56 30.91 2.14 10.75
CA PHE A 56 31.96 1.98 9.75
C PHE A 56 31.32 1.73 8.39
N ALA A 57 31.69 2.52 7.41
CA ALA A 57 31.34 2.26 6.03
C ALA A 57 32.60 2.16 5.20
N TYR A 58 32.76 1.03 4.51
CA TYR A 58 33.93 0.74 3.72
C TYR A 58 33.69 1.08 2.25
N LYS A 59 34.78 1.49 1.56
CA LYS A 59 34.75 1.81 0.13
C LYS A 59 34.27 0.66 -0.79
N ASP A 60 34.32 -0.58 -0.30
CA ASP A 60 33.82 -1.75 -1.03
C ASP A 60 32.29 -1.94 -0.93
N GLY A 61 31.61 -1.04 -0.23
CA GLY A 61 30.16 -1.09 -0.06
C GLY A 61 29.69 -1.91 1.14
N THR A 62 30.60 -2.41 1.94
CA THR A 62 30.28 -3.09 3.21
C THR A 62 30.33 -2.11 4.38
N GLY A 63 29.88 -2.54 5.54
CA GLY A 63 29.94 -1.73 6.75
C GLY A 63 29.56 -2.51 8.01
N SER A 64 29.78 -1.87 9.14
CA SER A 64 29.46 -2.44 10.45
C SER A 64 29.09 -1.34 11.44
N SER A 65 28.34 -1.71 12.45
CA SER A 65 27.96 -0.84 13.56
C SER A 65 28.48 -1.43 14.85
N ILE A 66 29.31 -0.68 15.56
CA ILE A 66 30.07 -1.15 16.73
C ILE A 66 29.67 -0.33 17.94
N GLU A 67 29.52 -0.97 19.08
CA GLU A 67 29.27 -0.30 20.35
C GLU A 67 30.57 0.33 20.88
N PRO A 68 30.50 1.45 21.64
CA PRO A 68 31.68 2.17 22.13
C PRO A 68 32.67 1.31 22.93
N ASN A 69 32.15 0.37 23.70
CA ASN A 69 32.98 -0.54 24.51
C ASN A 69 33.75 -1.57 23.68
N GLN A 70 33.48 -1.72 22.42
CA GLN A 70 34.12 -2.67 21.52
C GLN A 70 35.01 -2.00 20.47
N ILE A 71 35.03 -0.67 20.42
CA ILE A 71 35.71 0.09 19.35
C ILE A 71 37.21 -0.19 19.28
N GLU A 72 37.91 -0.17 20.40
CA GLU A 72 39.36 -0.40 20.46
C GLU A 72 39.74 -1.81 19.95
N TYR A 73 38.99 -2.80 20.38
CA TYR A 73 39.17 -4.18 19.92
C TYR A 73 38.92 -4.30 18.41
N TYR A 74 37.88 -3.69 17.95
CA TYR A 74 37.52 -3.69 16.52
C TYR A 74 38.57 -2.98 15.68
N LEU A 75 39.07 -1.82 16.11
CA LEU A 75 40.13 -1.10 15.43
C LEU A 75 41.43 -1.91 15.36
N THR A 76 41.75 -2.65 16.41
CA THR A 76 42.93 -3.54 16.42
C THR A 76 42.78 -4.61 15.33
N ILE A 77 41.59 -5.20 15.17
CA ILE A 77 41.35 -6.20 14.12
C ILE A 77 41.48 -5.57 12.74
N ILE A 78 40.84 -4.41 12.53
CA ILE A 78 40.87 -3.74 11.20
C ILE A 78 42.29 -3.35 10.81
N ARG A 79 43.06 -2.75 11.70
CA ARG A 79 44.46 -2.35 11.41
C ARG A 79 45.36 -3.54 11.10
N ASN A 80 45.07 -4.71 11.66
CA ASN A 80 45.77 -5.95 11.30
C ASN A 80 45.40 -6.45 9.90
N ILE A 81 44.17 -6.20 9.45
CA ILE A 81 43.71 -6.61 8.12
C ILE A 81 44.06 -5.56 7.05
N ILE A 82 43.94 -4.29 7.41
CA ILE A 82 44.20 -3.13 6.54
C ILE A 82 45.22 -2.24 7.27
N PRO A 83 46.53 -2.47 7.07
CA PRO A 83 47.57 -1.74 7.78
C PRO A 83 47.51 -0.21 7.61
N ASP A 84 47.12 0.25 6.43
CA ASP A 84 47.00 1.67 6.06
C ASP A 84 45.57 2.21 6.25
N PHE A 85 44.81 1.64 7.21
CA PHE A 85 43.44 2.07 7.46
C PHE A 85 43.41 3.52 8.00
N ASN A 86 43.08 4.45 7.14
CA ASN A 86 42.96 5.89 7.47
C ASN A 86 41.59 6.41 7.01
N PRO A 87 40.54 6.23 7.79
CA PRO A 87 39.19 6.63 7.44
C PRO A 87 38.94 8.11 7.64
N THR A 88 38.00 8.67 6.88
CA THR A 88 37.42 9.98 7.20
C THR A 88 36.45 9.83 8.37
N VAL A 89 36.60 10.66 9.39
CA VAL A 89 35.84 10.57 10.64
C VAL A 89 34.80 11.68 10.75
N TYR A 90 33.58 11.31 11.03
CA TYR A 90 32.46 12.22 11.24
C TYR A 90 31.90 12.07 12.65
N GLY A 91 31.74 13.16 13.39
CA GLY A 91 31.10 13.13 14.70
C GLY A 91 31.44 14.30 15.61
N PRO A 92 30.63 14.55 16.64
CA PRO A 92 30.74 15.71 17.51
C PRO A 92 31.79 15.55 18.63
N GLY A 93 32.27 14.31 18.88
CA GLY A 93 33.00 14.00 20.12
C GLY A 93 34.50 14.19 20.04
N GLU A 94 35.10 14.69 21.15
CA GLU A 94 36.55 14.69 21.30
C GLU A 94 37.12 13.29 21.52
N ASP A 95 36.32 12.38 22.05
CA ASP A 95 36.71 10.98 22.29
C ASP A 95 37.07 10.27 20.97
N ILE A 96 36.33 10.55 19.90
CA ILE A 96 36.61 9.97 18.58
C ILE A 96 37.93 10.52 18.02
N LYS A 97 38.31 11.80 18.30
CA LYS A 97 39.54 12.41 17.85
C LYS A 97 40.76 11.74 18.49
N THR A 98 40.65 11.32 19.74
CA THR A 98 41.77 10.63 20.45
C THR A 98 42.02 9.24 19.85
N LEU A 99 40.99 8.57 19.33
CA LEU A 99 41.10 7.25 18.73
C LEU A 99 41.67 7.29 17.31
N PHE A 100 41.50 8.43 16.60
CA PHE A 100 41.85 8.62 15.19
C PHE A 100 42.65 9.89 14.94
N GLN A 101 43.76 10.04 15.63
CA GLN A 101 44.59 11.28 15.63
C GLN A 101 45.08 11.70 14.24
N ASP A 102 45.30 10.75 13.33
CA ASP A 102 45.87 10.98 12.01
C ASP A 102 44.78 11.04 10.91
N SER A 103 43.52 11.01 11.30
CA SER A 103 42.38 10.99 10.31
C SER A 103 41.80 12.38 10.06
N ASP A 104 41.22 12.58 8.87
CA ASP A 104 40.50 13.79 8.55
C ASP A 104 39.19 13.86 9.31
N PHE A 105 39.01 14.92 10.10
CA PHE A 105 37.82 15.15 10.92
C PHE A 105 36.85 16.12 10.25
N HIS A 106 35.58 15.69 10.21
CA HIS A 106 34.50 16.52 9.77
C HIS A 106 33.42 16.65 10.86
N PRO A 107 32.70 17.81 10.91
CA PRO A 107 31.54 17.93 11.76
C PRO A 107 30.46 16.93 11.34
N GLU A 108 29.40 16.83 12.15
CA GLU A 108 28.29 15.94 11.87
C GLU A 108 27.79 15.99 10.44
N ILE A 109 27.45 14.82 9.91
CA ILE A 109 26.82 14.72 8.60
C ILE A 109 25.39 15.27 8.71
N ASN A 110 25.01 16.12 7.79
CA ASN A 110 23.60 16.48 7.61
C ASN A 110 22.86 15.32 6.92
N TYR A 111 22.44 14.35 7.73
CA TYR A 111 21.73 13.15 7.25
C TYR A 111 20.51 13.46 6.39
N LYS A 112 19.77 14.52 6.71
CA LYS A 112 18.61 14.93 5.94
C LYS A 112 19.01 15.28 4.52
N ASN A 113 20.01 16.13 4.33
CA ASN A 113 20.49 16.52 3.00
C ASN A 113 21.07 15.33 2.24
N PHE A 114 21.77 14.43 2.94
CA PHE A 114 22.31 13.22 2.34
C PHE A 114 21.21 12.30 1.80
N VAL A 115 20.21 12.00 2.61
CA VAL A 115 19.10 11.14 2.22
C VAL A 115 18.30 11.79 1.10
N GLU A 116 17.99 13.08 1.17
CA GLU A 116 17.24 13.79 0.12
C GLU A 116 17.97 13.75 -1.24
N LYS A 117 19.28 13.93 -1.26
CA LYS A 117 20.09 13.90 -2.50
C LYS A 117 20.25 12.50 -3.10
N ASN A 118 20.28 11.47 -2.26
CA ASN A 118 20.61 10.11 -2.67
C ASN A 118 19.44 9.14 -2.56
N PHE A 119 18.23 9.62 -2.28
CA PHE A 119 17.07 8.80 -1.96
C PHE A 119 16.81 7.67 -2.97
N ASP A 120 16.92 7.95 -4.26
CA ASP A 120 16.64 6.97 -5.32
C ASP A 120 17.83 6.03 -5.61
N LYS A 121 19.01 6.33 -5.04
CA LYS A 121 20.24 5.52 -5.20
C LYS A 121 20.49 4.60 -4.01
N LEU A 122 19.79 4.81 -2.90
CA LEU A 122 19.95 4.03 -1.68
C LEU A 122 19.16 2.72 -1.74
N PRO A 123 19.67 1.61 -1.19
CA PRO A 123 18.90 0.39 -1.06
C PRO A 123 17.67 0.65 -0.19
N ASN A 124 16.52 0.17 -0.59
CA ASN A 124 15.32 0.36 0.19
C ASN A 124 14.69 -0.98 0.56
N PHE A 125 14.76 -1.34 1.83
CA PHE A 125 14.15 -2.56 2.38
C PHE A 125 12.73 -2.33 2.90
N PHE A 126 12.23 -1.10 2.80
CA PHE A 126 10.86 -0.79 3.18
C PHE A 126 9.88 -1.48 2.23
N LYS A 127 8.95 -2.23 2.82
CA LYS A 127 7.80 -2.81 2.12
C LYS A 127 6.53 -2.33 2.80
N PHE A 128 5.73 -1.58 2.06
CA PHE A 128 4.42 -1.16 2.56
C PHE A 128 3.56 -2.39 2.89
N LYS A 129 3.03 -2.45 4.12
CA LYS A 129 2.10 -3.50 4.53
C LYS A 129 0.67 -3.01 4.33
N PRO A 130 -0.03 -3.47 3.27
CA PRO A 130 -1.41 -3.05 3.02
C PRO A 130 -2.31 -3.64 4.12
N SER A 131 -2.90 -2.76 4.90
CA SER A 131 -3.98 -3.06 5.83
C SER A 131 -4.95 -1.87 5.83
N LEU A 132 -6.21 -2.10 6.10
CA LEU A 132 -7.20 -1.01 6.15
C LEU A 132 -6.74 0.09 7.11
N LYS A 133 -6.13 -0.29 8.25
CA LYS A 133 -5.59 0.65 9.23
C LYS A 133 -4.44 1.49 8.68
N ASN A 134 -3.50 0.88 7.96
CA ASN A 134 -2.34 1.58 7.39
C ASN A 134 -2.76 2.46 6.21
N ILE A 135 -3.69 1.98 5.39
CA ILE A 135 -4.24 2.74 4.26
C ILE A 135 -5.02 3.96 4.78
N SER A 136 -5.92 3.77 5.75
CA SER A 136 -6.70 4.87 6.33
C SER A 136 -5.81 5.92 7.00
N ALA A 137 -4.77 5.48 7.74
CA ALA A 137 -3.81 6.39 8.36
C ALA A 137 -3.02 7.21 7.33
N LYS A 138 -2.60 6.57 6.23
CA LYS A 138 -1.83 7.21 5.17
C LYS A 138 -2.66 8.21 4.34
N LEU A 139 -3.92 7.88 4.09
CA LEU A 139 -4.85 8.71 3.31
C LEU A 139 -5.65 9.69 4.17
N ASP A 140 -5.47 9.66 5.49
CA ASP A 140 -6.23 10.47 6.45
C ASP A 140 -7.75 10.21 6.43
N ILE A 141 -8.12 8.99 6.03
CA ILE A 141 -9.52 8.59 5.92
C ILE A 141 -10.06 8.23 7.30
N THR A 142 -11.11 8.89 7.71
CA THR A 142 -11.80 8.61 8.97
C THR A 142 -12.65 7.34 8.88
N LYS A 143 -12.96 6.75 10.04
CA LYS A 143 -13.86 5.57 10.09
C LYS A 143 -15.24 5.88 9.50
N ASN A 144 -15.73 7.12 9.68
CA ASN A 144 -17.02 7.55 9.17
C ASN A 144 -17.03 7.60 7.63
N GLU A 145 -15.95 8.06 7.02
CA GLU A 145 -15.82 8.07 5.55
C GLU A 145 -15.75 6.66 4.96
N ILE A 146 -15.05 5.74 5.63
CA ILE A 146 -15.05 4.32 5.22
C ILE A 146 -16.47 3.75 5.32
N PHE A 147 -17.17 4.02 6.41
CA PHE A 147 -18.55 3.56 6.59
C PHE A 147 -19.49 4.17 5.53
N ALA A 148 -19.39 5.45 5.26
CA ALA A 148 -20.17 6.13 4.22
C ALA A 148 -19.91 5.54 2.83
N PHE A 149 -18.64 5.26 2.50
CA PHE A 149 -18.29 4.61 1.25
C PHE A 149 -18.89 3.22 1.11
N VAL A 150 -18.78 2.38 2.14
CA VAL A 150 -19.38 1.03 2.14
C VAL A 150 -20.90 1.11 2.02
N ALA A 151 -21.57 2.00 2.77
CA ALA A 151 -22.99 2.22 2.67
C ALA A 151 -23.42 2.65 1.25
N SER A 152 -22.69 3.56 0.63
CA SER A 152 -22.92 3.99 -0.74
C SER A 152 -22.80 2.83 -1.75
N CYS A 153 -21.79 1.98 -1.60
CA CYS A 153 -21.65 0.78 -2.42
C CYS A 153 -22.85 -0.15 -2.27
N ILE A 154 -23.31 -0.39 -1.04
CA ILE A 154 -24.50 -1.23 -0.78
C ILE A 154 -25.73 -0.66 -1.50
N ILE A 155 -25.97 0.65 -1.41
CA ILE A 155 -27.10 1.32 -2.06
C ILE A 155 -26.99 1.16 -3.59
N ILE A 156 -25.82 1.45 -4.18
CA ILE A 156 -25.60 1.36 -5.62
C ILE A 156 -25.87 -0.06 -6.13
N PHE A 157 -25.41 -1.09 -5.46
CA PHE A 157 -25.60 -2.47 -5.89
C PHE A 157 -26.99 -3.03 -5.59
N SER A 158 -27.66 -2.56 -4.52
CA SER A 158 -29.00 -3.03 -4.17
C SER A 158 -30.10 -2.38 -5.00
N THR A 159 -29.94 -1.14 -5.42
CA THR A 159 -30.97 -0.39 -6.18
C THR A 159 -31.41 -1.10 -7.46
N PRO A 160 -30.53 -1.59 -8.33
CA PRO A 160 -30.96 -2.34 -9.54
C PRO A 160 -31.73 -3.60 -9.20
N LEU A 161 -31.34 -4.32 -8.14
CA LEU A 161 -32.04 -5.55 -7.72
C LEU A 161 -33.47 -5.27 -7.24
N VAL A 162 -33.63 -4.19 -6.48
CA VAL A 162 -34.98 -3.76 -6.02
C VAL A 162 -35.83 -3.32 -7.23
N LEU A 163 -35.27 -2.56 -8.17
CA LEU A 163 -35.97 -2.12 -9.38
C LEU A 163 -36.41 -3.31 -10.25
N ILE A 164 -35.51 -4.28 -10.47
CA ILE A 164 -35.84 -5.49 -11.25
C ILE A 164 -36.98 -6.27 -10.57
N ASN A 165 -36.92 -6.44 -9.24
CA ASN A 165 -37.96 -7.14 -8.50
C ASN A 165 -39.31 -6.42 -8.58
N ASN A 166 -39.32 -5.10 -8.41
CA ASN A 166 -40.53 -4.30 -8.53
C ASN A 166 -41.11 -4.33 -9.96
N ASN A 167 -40.27 -4.20 -10.99
CA ASN A 167 -40.71 -4.31 -12.37
C ASN A 167 -41.31 -5.68 -12.70
N ASN A 168 -40.70 -6.76 -12.22
CA ASN A 168 -41.22 -8.11 -12.37
C ASN A 168 -42.60 -8.30 -11.69
N LYS A 169 -42.76 -7.73 -10.49
CA LYS A 169 -44.03 -7.73 -9.78
C LYS A 169 -45.09 -6.97 -10.57
N THR A 170 -44.77 -5.75 -10.98
CA THR A 170 -45.68 -4.90 -11.77
C THR A 170 -46.06 -5.58 -13.10
N ALA A 171 -45.11 -6.22 -13.80
CA ALA A 171 -45.38 -6.96 -15.01
C ALA A 171 -46.39 -8.11 -14.79
N LYS A 172 -46.22 -8.88 -13.71
CA LYS A 172 -47.18 -9.95 -13.31
C LYS A 172 -48.54 -9.39 -12.97
N ASP A 173 -48.62 -8.26 -12.28
CA ASP A 173 -49.87 -7.61 -11.94
C ASP A 173 -50.63 -7.16 -13.19
N TYR A 174 -49.93 -6.58 -14.18
CA TYR A 174 -50.50 -6.23 -15.48
C TYR A 174 -50.98 -7.47 -16.27
N GLU A 175 -50.16 -8.55 -16.28
CA GLU A 175 -50.51 -9.79 -16.93
C GLU A 175 -51.80 -10.37 -16.32
N ASN A 176 -51.89 -10.42 -15.00
CA ASN A 176 -53.06 -10.92 -14.25
C ASN A 176 -54.28 -10.03 -14.51
N ALA A 177 -54.14 -8.72 -14.49
CA ALA A 177 -55.21 -7.77 -14.79
C ALA A 177 -55.73 -7.97 -16.22
N THR A 178 -54.82 -8.05 -17.17
CA THR A 178 -55.16 -8.29 -18.58
C THR A 178 -55.89 -9.61 -18.73
N PHE A 179 -55.37 -10.69 -18.15
CA PHE A 179 -56.03 -12.00 -18.18
C PHE A 179 -57.43 -11.98 -17.58
N SER A 180 -57.63 -11.26 -16.47
CA SER A 180 -58.93 -11.13 -15.82
C SER A 180 -59.98 -10.45 -16.69
N VAL A 181 -59.58 -9.44 -17.50
CA VAL A 181 -60.43 -8.74 -18.45
C VAL A 181 -60.82 -9.68 -19.60
N PHE A 182 -59.86 -10.38 -20.19
CA PHE A 182 -60.07 -11.30 -21.27
C PHE A 182 -61.01 -12.46 -20.86
N LYS A 183 -60.85 -13.00 -19.63
CA LYS A 183 -61.69 -14.05 -19.08
C LYS A 183 -63.14 -13.63 -18.89
N LYS A 184 -63.41 -12.30 -18.72
CA LYS A 184 -64.77 -11.77 -18.69
C LYS A 184 -65.42 -11.74 -20.05
N ILE A 185 -64.62 -11.62 -21.13
CA ILE A 185 -65.14 -11.59 -22.51
C ILE A 185 -65.34 -13.02 -23.04
N ASP A 186 -64.37 -13.91 -22.82
CA ASP A 186 -64.49 -15.34 -23.18
C ASP A 186 -63.88 -16.20 -22.05
N ASN A 187 -64.74 -17.00 -21.44
CA ASN A 187 -64.40 -17.83 -20.28
C ASN A 187 -63.47 -19.02 -20.64
N ASN A 188 -63.27 -19.32 -21.92
CA ASN A 188 -62.47 -20.43 -22.42
C ASN A 188 -61.00 -20.02 -22.66
N ILE A 189 -60.61 -18.74 -22.52
CA ILE A 189 -59.27 -18.28 -22.69
C ILE A 189 -58.37 -18.79 -21.60
N LYS A 190 -57.37 -19.58 -21.99
CA LYS A 190 -56.36 -20.17 -21.10
C LYS A 190 -55.11 -19.29 -20.95
N ARG A 191 -54.81 -18.45 -21.92
CA ARG A 191 -53.62 -17.61 -21.95
C ARG A 191 -53.79 -16.40 -22.84
N VAL A 192 -53.29 -15.24 -22.45
CA VAL A 192 -53.26 -14.03 -23.26
C VAL A 192 -51.80 -13.82 -23.70
N VAL A 193 -51.52 -13.99 -25.00
CA VAL A 193 -50.17 -13.89 -25.57
C VAL A 193 -50.04 -12.61 -26.41
N ALA A 194 -51.04 -12.30 -27.19
CA ALA A 194 -51.10 -11.13 -28.08
C ALA A 194 -52.50 -10.48 -27.94
N PRO A 195 -52.70 -9.63 -26.89
CA PRO A 195 -54.00 -9.09 -26.56
C PRO A 195 -54.76 -8.49 -27.76
N ARG A 196 -54.08 -7.69 -28.59
CA ARG A 196 -54.67 -7.02 -29.74
C ARG A 196 -55.19 -8.01 -30.77
N ASN A 197 -54.40 -9.00 -31.16
CA ASN A 197 -54.79 -9.99 -32.15
C ASN A 197 -55.94 -10.89 -31.63
N GLN A 198 -55.90 -11.24 -30.33
CA GLN A 198 -56.97 -12.03 -29.72
C GLN A 198 -58.30 -11.28 -29.63
N ILE A 199 -58.28 -9.95 -29.41
CA ILE A 199 -59.47 -9.11 -29.46
C ILE A 199 -60.02 -9.07 -30.89
N ASP A 200 -59.17 -8.86 -31.89
CA ASP A 200 -59.56 -8.83 -33.29
C ASP A 200 -60.22 -10.16 -33.77
N GLU A 201 -59.70 -11.30 -33.26
CA GLU A 201 -60.30 -12.62 -33.51
C GLU A 201 -61.67 -12.78 -32.86
N ILE A 202 -61.79 -12.36 -31.59
CA ILE A 202 -63.09 -12.40 -30.86
C ILE A 202 -64.10 -11.50 -31.57
N LEU A 203 -63.71 -10.29 -32.00
CA LEU A 203 -64.60 -9.37 -32.71
C LEU A 203 -65.07 -9.92 -34.05
N LYS A 204 -64.22 -10.66 -34.75
CA LYS A 204 -64.65 -11.34 -36.04
C LYS A 204 -65.62 -12.49 -35.83
N GLN A 205 -65.68 -13.08 -34.65
CA GLN A 205 -66.59 -14.18 -34.32
C GLN A 205 -67.95 -13.69 -33.80
N LEU A 206 -68.02 -12.40 -33.43
CA LEU A 206 -69.33 -11.84 -33.02
C LEU A 206 -70.26 -11.68 -34.26
N PRO A 207 -71.51 -12.11 -34.11
CA PRO A 207 -72.45 -11.91 -35.19
C PRO A 207 -72.66 -10.42 -35.49
N ASN A 208 -72.64 -10.02 -36.74
CA ASN A 208 -72.94 -8.64 -37.13
C ASN A 208 -74.32 -8.23 -36.60
N VAL A 209 -74.28 -7.49 -35.47
CA VAL A 209 -75.55 -6.87 -35.01
C VAL A 209 -75.78 -5.66 -35.86
N ASN A 210 -76.65 -5.82 -36.86
CA ASN A 210 -77.19 -4.69 -37.54
C ASN A 210 -77.98 -3.85 -36.57
N MET A 211 -77.45 -2.70 -36.19
CA MET A 211 -78.26 -1.71 -35.50
C MET A 211 -79.15 -1.02 -36.51
N GLU A 212 -80.42 -1.44 -36.51
CA GLU A 212 -81.47 -0.63 -37.06
C GLU A 212 -81.82 0.55 -36.16
#